data_f14808357063ce68bd688084fee47816
#
_entry.id   f14808357063ce68bd688084fee47816
#
_cell.length_a   1.000
_cell.length_b   1.000
_cell.length_c   1.000
_cell.angle_alpha   90.00
_cell.angle_beta   90.00
_cell.angle_gamma   90.00
#
_symmetry.space_group_name_H-M   'P 1'
#
loop_
_entity.id
_entity.type
_entity.pdbx_description
1 polymer ?
#
loop_
_entity_poly.entity_id
_entity_poly.type
_entity_poly.pdbx_seq_one_letter_code
_entity_poly.pdbx_strand_id
1 'polypeptide(L)'
;MFQEYQSLLFTYVFGFISIFLLSLSAYIISNKYSIIINKKKSYFIFFLSFGFYITSILYLTFAKIGALNHYADFATHLEILWRNSKGLGLTTLMSEKYHGGSHWFAAHFTPIIYLTYVPAFSILQNAYVIPIFETLFITSSLIPLWLISKKYVNKDLSRLFISSFFFYPTIFYTNLYGIAYIELCMPLFLWLFYFFEEKKNKLFILTLILCLMIREEVSLVTCFFGIYILTKKKYALGCFTIILSLVYFYTVLFIVIPSFRAEGYHQLHIAESSYKQWGGTYSEMILNILLNPIDTLNKILIAPKIGNFAMILVPLLFLPLSNIFVFLIATPNLAMAFLSTSITHSSFILYYLSPSIPIFFYAAITGISKLKNFKFININSLVNAILVASISTTIFFGATPISIAFWNKDYSVGNFYTTNFHRGAYIEEDRDIFSKKLVKLIPDDAVVSAEQHFLPLLYKKKKMIAFPDEDKSIQYVLIDKLNPKKTGGFDGSYGTFRLKPEFYYQKYLKNSNWSIISENKGVILLKKKSTE
;
A
#
# COMPACT_ATOMS: atom_id res chain seq x y z
N MET A 1 -7.82 -25.31 -4.14
CA MET A 1 -8.41 -24.20 -4.93
C MET A 1 -9.92 -24.05 -4.70
N PHE A 2 -10.78 -25.04 -5.00
CA PHE A 2 -12.25 -24.89 -4.83
C PHE A 2 -12.69 -24.70 -3.36
N GLN A 3 -12.13 -25.44 -2.41
CA GLN A 3 -12.40 -25.28 -0.96
C GLN A 3 -11.88 -23.96 -0.39
N GLU A 4 -10.74 -23.46 -0.88
CA GLU A 4 -10.18 -22.16 -0.46
C GLU A 4 -11.07 -21.00 -0.92
N TYR A 5 -11.62 -21.07 -2.16
CA TYR A 5 -12.57 -20.08 -2.64
C TYR A 5 -13.91 -20.10 -1.88
N GLN A 6 -14.37 -21.27 -1.42
CA GLN A 6 -15.58 -21.37 -0.62
C GLN A 6 -15.42 -20.71 0.76
N SER A 7 -14.31 -20.93 1.45
CA SER A 7 -14.05 -20.30 2.74
C SER A 7 -13.91 -18.78 2.64
N LEU A 8 -13.23 -18.32 1.58
CA LEU A 8 -13.07 -16.90 1.28
C LEU A 8 -14.43 -16.24 0.97
N LEU A 9 -15.22 -16.86 0.10
CA LEU A 9 -16.55 -16.37 -0.26
C LEU A 9 -17.47 -16.31 0.97
N PHE A 10 -17.43 -17.33 1.81
CA PHE A 10 -18.18 -17.36 3.07
C PHE A 10 -17.78 -16.20 3.99
N THR A 11 -16.47 -15.94 4.16
CA THR A 11 -15.96 -14.85 4.98
C THR A 11 -16.42 -13.49 4.45
N TYR A 12 -16.37 -13.27 3.13
CA TYR A 12 -16.86 -12.04 2.54
C TYR A 12 -18.36 -11.87 2.71
N VAL A 13 -19.16 -12.89 2.40
CA VAL A 13 -20.63 -12.82 2.50
C VAL A 13 -21.05 -12.60 3.95
N PHE A 14 -20.51 -13.38 4.88
CA PHE A 14 -20.81 -13.22 6.31
C PHE A 14 -20.40 -11.85 6.83
N GLY A 15 -19.20 -11.40 6.49
CA GLY A 15 -18.69 -10.09 6.90
C GLY A 15 -19.55 -8.96 6.34
N PHE A 16 -19.89 -8.99 5.04
CA PHE A 16 -20.72 -7.96 4.43
C PHE A 16 -22.14 -7.91 5.02
N ILE A 17 -22.78 -9.06 5.21
CA ILE A 17 -24.10 -9.12 5.86
C ILE A 17 -24.02 -8.55 7.28
N SER A 18 -23.01 -8.93 8.05
CA SER A 18 -22.82 -8.44 9.42
C SER A 18 -22.58 -6.92 9.46
N ILE A 19 -21.73 -6.39 8.60
CA ILE A 19 -21.47 -4.94 8.49
C ILE A 19 -22.74 -4.21 8.10
N PHE A 20 -23.49 -4.72 7.11
CA PHE A 20 -24.74 -4.12 6.66
C PHE A 20 -25.78 -4.08 7.79
N LEU A 21 -25.99 -5.20 8.49
CA LEU A 21 -26.95 -5.29 9.59
C LEU A 21 -26.57 -4.37 10.76
N LEU A 22 -25.29 -4.33 11.14
CA LEU A 22 -24.80 -3.43 12.20
C LEU A 22 -24.96 -1.97 11.82
N SER A 23 -24.66 -1.61 10.59
CA SER A 23 -24.78 -0.24 10.08
C SER A 23 -26.24 0.20 9.96
N LEU A 24 -27.09 -0.69 9.48
CA LEU A 24 -28.54 -0.46 9.40
C LEU A 24 -29.15 -0.31 10.79
N SER A 25 -28.76 -1.16 11.74
CA SER A 25 -29.18 -1.05 13.13
C SER A 25 -28.74 0.27 13.75
N ALA A 26 -27.49 0.69 13.51
CA ALA A 26 -26.99 1.97 13.98
C ALA A 26 -27.77 3.15 13.37
N TYR A 27 -28.11 3.08 12.08
CA TYR A 27 -28.95 4.08 11.42
C TYR A 27 -30.35 4.15 12.06
N ILE A 28 -31.03 3.00 12.18
CA ILE A 28 -32.40 2.93 12.73
C ILE A 28 -32.44 3.42 14.18
N ILE A 29 -31.52 2.95 15.04
CA ILE A 29 -31.43 3.36 16.44
C ILE A 29 -31.15 4.85 16.55
N SER A 30 -30.18 5.35 15.79
CA SER A 30 -29.84 6.77 15.79
C SER A 30 -31.01 7.64 15.34
N ASN A 31 -31.76 7.18 14.35
CA ASN A 31 -32.94 7.89 13.83
C ASN A 31 -34.10 7.85 14.83
N LYS A 32 -34.44 6.66 15.36
CA LYS A 32 -35.54 6.44 16.29
C LYS A 32 -35.38 7.25 17.59
N TYR A 33 -34.17 7.24 18.15
CA TYR A 33 -33.87 7.92 19.43
C TYR A 33 -33.30 9.34 19.22
N SER A 34 -33.30 9.84 17.99
CA SER A 34 -32.77 11.18 17.64
C SER A 34 -31.41 11.44 18.27
N ILE A 35 -30.51 10.46 18.17
CA ILE A 35 -29.20 10.53 18.79
C ILE A 35 -28.42 11.70 18.20
N ILE A 36 -28.39 12.79 18.94
CA ILE A 36 -27.61 13.98 18.60
C ILE A 36 -26.23 13.82 19.22
N ILE A 37 -25.22 13.81 18.39
CA ILE A 37 -23.84 13.83 18.85
C ILE A 37 -23.46 15.29 19.12
N ASN A 38 -23.29 15.60 20.38
CA ASN A 38 -22.87 16.93 20.82
C ASN A 38 -21.34 17.10 20.69
N LYS A 39 -20.88 18.33 20.87
CA LYS A 39 -19.46 18.71 20.77
C LYS A 39 -18.56 17.83 21.63
N LYS A 40 -18.91 17.56 22.90
CA LYS A 40 -18.12 16.72 23.81
C LYS A 40 -17.94 15.29 23.27
N LYS A 41 -19.04 14.65 22.89
CA LYS A 41 -19.03 13.28 22.36
C LYS A 41 -18.25 13.17 21.05
N SER A 42 -18.42 14.14 20.14
CA SER A 42 -17.71 14.14 18.86
C SER A 42 -16.19 14.28 19.02
N TYR A 43 -15.73 15.14 19.94
CA TYR A 43 -14.31 15.22 20.28
C TYR A 43 -13.78 13.94 20.94
N PHE A 44 -14.52 13.38 21.89
CA PHE A 44 -14.14 12.14 22.55
C PHE A 44 -13.95 11.01 21.53
N ILE A 45 -14.93 10.80 20.64
CA ILE A 45 -14.85 9.76 19.61
C ILE A 45 -13.66 10.02 18.67
N PHE A 46 -13.47 11.26 18.24
CA PHE A 46 -12.35 11.60 17.36
C PHE A 46 -10.99 11.31 18.01
N PHE A 47 -10.75 11.81 19.22
CA PHE A 47 -9.47 11.61 19.90
C PHE A 47 -9.23 10.16 20.31
N LEU A 48 -10.28 9.43 20.67
CA LEU A 48 -10.19 7.98 20.93
C LEU A 48 -9.80 7.22 19.65
N SER A 49 -10.44 7.52 18.52
CA SER A 49 -10.15 6.91 17.23
C SER A 49 -8.74 7.25 16.75
N PHE A 50 -8.33 8.50 16.86
CA PHE A 50 -6.99 8.96 16.53
C PHE A 50 -5.93 8.27 17.40
N GLY A 51 -6.11 8.28 18.74
CA GLY A 51 -5.19 7.62 19.67
C GLY A 51 -5.10 6.12 19.41
N PHE A 52 -6.23 5.45 19.19
CA PHE A 52 -6.25 4.04 18.81
C PHE A 52 -5.45 3.77 17.52
N TYR A 53 -5.65 4.56 16.47
CA TYR A 53 -4.95 4.40 15.21
C TYR A 53 -3.43 4.57 15.39
N ILE A 54 -3.01 5.71 15.97
CA ILE A 54 -1.58 6.03 16.14
C ILE A 54 -0.87 4.98 17.00
N THR A 55 -1.46 4.63 18.15
CA THR A 55 -0.83 3.65 19.04
C THR A 55 -0.78 2.27 18.42
N SER A 56 -1.86 1.82 17.78
CA SER A 56 -1.90 0.51 17.13
C SER A 56 -0.90 0.41 15.99
N ILE A 57 -0.86 1.42 15.09
CA ILE A 57 0.00 1.34 13.90
C ILE A 57 1.47 1.44 14.27
N LEU A 58 1.87 2.36 15.16
CA LEU A 58 3.26 2.49 15.57
C LEU A 58 3.73 1.24 16.36
N TYR A 59 2.89 0.74 17.27
CA TYR A 59 3.20 -0.50 17.98
C TYR A 59 3.41 -1.68 17.01
N LEU A 60 2.46 -1.90 16.09
CA LEU A 60 2.53 -3.02 15.17
C LEU A 60 3.67 -2.91 14.15
N THR A 61 3.93 -1.71 13.61
CA THR A 61 5.04 -1.51 12.68
C THR A 61 6.40 -1.68 13.35
N PHE A 62 6.56 -1.18 14.59
CA PHE A 62 7.79 -1.37 15.36
C PHE A 62 8.01 -2.83 15.73
N ALA A 63 6.95 -3.49 16.22
CA ALA A 63 6.99 -4.91 16.53
C ALA A 63 7.30 -5.77 15.30
N LYS A 64 6.76 -5.40 14.13
CA LYS A 64 7.03 -6.06 12.86
C LYS A 64 8.50 -5.94 12.45
N ILE A 65 9.13 -4.76 12.64
CA ILE A 65 10.57 -4.56 12.42
C ILE A 65 11.37 -5.44 13.41
N GLY A 66 10.97 -5.46 14.67
CA GLY A 66 11.61 -6.29 15.71
C GLY A 66 11.54 -7.78 15.37
N ALA A 67 10.40 -8.27 14.96
CA ALA A 67 10.13 -9.65 14.60
C ALA A 67 10.63 -10.07 13.21
N LEU A 68 11.35 -9.21 12.49
CA LEU A 68 11.85 -9.44 11.12
C LEU A 68 10.76 -9.88 10.13
N ASN A 69 9.55 -9.36 10.28
CA ASN A 69 8.40 -9.71 9.47
C ASN A 69 8.10 -8.63 8.41
N HIS A 70 9.10 -8.27 7.61
CA HIS A 70 8.96 -7.32 6.51
C HIS A 70 9.19 -7.99 5.16
N TYR A 71 8.61 -7.38 4.12
CA TYR A 71 8.84 -7.76 2.73
C TYR A 71 10.22 -7.29 2.25
N ALA A 72 10.72 -7.92 1.20
CA ALA A 72 11.97 -7.54 0.54
C ALA A 72 11.96 -6.06 0.08
N ASP A 73 10.79 -5.55 -0.33
CA ASP A 73 10.63 -4.15 -0.74
C ASP A 73 11.04 -3.17 0.37
N PHE A 74 10.74 -3.48 1.63
CA PHE A 74 11.16 -2.65 2.75
C PHE A 74 12.69 -2.56 2.84
N ALA A 75 13.39 -3.67 2.60
CA ALA A 75 14.86 -3.69 2.56
C ALA A 75 15.40 -2.87 1.38
N THR A 76 14.77 -2.97 0.20
CA THR A 76 15.13 -2.19 -0.99
C THR A 76 15.01 -0.69 -0.71
N HIS A 77 13.92 -0.26 -0.10
CA HIS A 77 13.72 1.15 0.25
C HIS A 77 14.70 1.65 1.32
N LEU A 78 15.02 0.82 2.32
CA LEU A 78 16.06 1.15 3.30
C LEU A 78 17.42 1.30 2.64
N GLU A 79 17.78 0.42 1.70
CA GLU A 79 19.03 0.52 0.93
C GLU A 79 19.09 1.82 0.14
N ILE A 80 18.01 2.16 -0.59
CA ILE A 80 17.90 3.40 -1.37
C ILE A 80 18.16 4.64 -0.49
N LEU A 81 17.49 4.71 0.65
CA LEU A 81 17.63 5.85 1.56
C LEU A 81 19.03 5.90 2.21
N TRP A 82 19.57 4.73 2.59
CA TRP A 82 20.94 4.62 3.13
C TRP A 82 21.99 5.04 2.11
N ARG A 83 21.92 4.51 0.88
CA ARG A 83 22.88 4.84 -0.18
C ARG A 83 22.80 6.32 -0.56
N ASN A 84 21.59 6.88 -0.61
CA ASN A 84 21.41 8.32 -0.82
C ASN A 84 22.06 9.14 0.31
N SER A 85 21.96 8.71 1.57
CA SER A 85 22.62 9.39 2.71
C SER A 85 24.15 9.33 2.66
N LYS A 86 24.72 8.46 1.82
CA LYS A 86 26.16 8.34 1.55
C LYS A 86 26.59 9.03 0.24
N GLY A 87 25.70 9.81 -0.37
CA GLY A 87 25.99 10.52 -1.63
C GLY A 87 25.95 9.64 -2.89
N LEU A 88 25.44 8.40 -2.80
CA LEU A 88 25.36 7.45 -3.92
C LEU A 88 24.06 7.58 -4.70
N GLY A 89 23.22 8.57 -4.41
CA GLY A 89 21.91 8.76 -5.02
C GLY A 89 20.88 7.72 -4.59
N LEU A 90 19.71 7.74 -5.21
CA LEU A 90 18.64 6.76 -4.95
C LEU A 90 18.95 5.44 -5.67
N THR A 91 20.02 4.77 -5.29
CA THR A 91 20.46 3.53 -5.93
C THR A 91 20.15 2.31 -5.07
N THR A 92 19.95 1.17 -5.71
CA THR A 92 19.75 -0.13 -5.09
C THR A 92 20.36 -1.22 -5.95
N LEU A 93 21.13 -2.09 -5.33
CA LEU A 93 21.78 -3.22 -6.00
C LEU A 93 20.88 -4.48 -5.93
N MET A 94 19.91 -4.49 -5.03
CA MET A 94 19.01 -5.62 -4.88
C MET A 94 18.03 -5.75 -6.07
N SER A 95 17.54 -4.63 -6.58
CA SER A 95 16.56 -4.62 -7.69
C SER A 95 17.16 -4.41 -9.07
N GLU A 96 18.49 -4.23 -9.19
CA GLU A 96 19.18 -4.00 -10.47
C GLU A 96 18.81 -5.04 -11.53
N LYS A 97 18.79 -6.31 -11.13
CA LYS A 97 18.44 -7.45 -11.99
C LYS A 97 16.99 -7.38 -12.52
N TYR A 98 16.07 -6.79 -11.76
CA TYR A 98 14.64 -6.79 -12.07
C TYR A 98 14.19 -5.55 -12.84
N HIS A 99 14.93 -4.46 -12.74
CA HIS A 99 14.53 -3.17 -13.31
C HIS A 99 15.50 -2.64 -14.37
N GLY A 100 16.55 -3.41 -14.67
CA GLY A 100 17.52 -3.04 -15.70
C GLY A 100 18.42 -1.87 -15.34
N GLY A 101 18.48 -1.45 -14.07
CA GLY A 101 19.33 -0.37 -13.60
C GLY A 101 19.41 -0.29 -12.08
N SER A 102 20.53 0.22 -11.58
CA SER A 102 20.75 0.37 -10.14
C SER A 102 20.07 1.59 -9.53
N HIS A 103 19.66 2.56 -10.33
CA HIS A 103 18.92 3.72 -9.84
C HIS A 103 17.43 3.39 -9.69
N TRP A 104 16.82 3.81 -8.57
CA TRP A 104 15.40 3.56 -8.31
C TRP A 104 14.47 4.06 -9.43
N PHE A 105 14.86 5.13 -10.12
CA PHE A 105 14.06 5.67 -11.23
C PHE A 105 14.03 4.77 -12.47
N ALA A 106 14.84 3.72 -12.54
CA ALA A 106 14.68 2.65 -13.54
C ALA A 106 13.40 1.83 -13.29
N ALA A 107 12.94 1.77 -12.03
CA ALA A 107 11.71 1.10 -11.62
C ALA A 107 10.51 2.06 -11.62
N HIS A 108 10.56 3.09 -10.82
CA HIS A 108 9.50 4.09 -10.65
C HIS A 108 10.09 5.50 -10.54
N PHE A 109 9.50 6.44 -11.24
CA PHE A 109 9.90 7.84 -11.12
C PHE A 109 9.17 8.52 -9.96
N THR A 110 9.85 8.59 -8.82
CA THR A 110 9.29 9.06 -7.53
C THR A 110 10.10 10.21 -6.94
N PRO A 111 10.28 11.35 -7.62
CA PRO A 111 11.13 12.44 -7.14
C PRO A 111 10.67 13.05 -5.81
N ILE A 112 9.41 12.86 -5.40
CA ILE A 112 8.90 13.32 -4.11
C ILE A 112 9.68 12.76 -2.91
N ILE A 113 10.38 11.65 -3.09
CA ILE A 113 11.24 11.03 -2.06
C ILE A 113 12.26 12.03 -1.51
N TYR A 114 12.83 12.89 -2.37
CA TYR A 114 13.80 13.92 -1.97
C TYR A 114 13.21 14.98 -1.04
N LEU A 115 11.89 15.20 -1.09
CA LEU A 115 11.18 16.15 -0.22
C LEU A 115 10.62 15.52 1.05
N THR A 116 10.56 14.19 1.11
CA THR A 116 9.84 13.44 2.16
C THR A 116 10.75 12.48 2.92
N TYR A 117 10.98 11.29 2.39
CA TYR A 117 11.69 10.23 3.10
C TYR A 117 13.19 10.45 3.21
N VAL A 118 13.82 11.09 2.22
CA VAL A 118 15.27 11.37 2.27
C VAL A 118 15.64 12.30 3.44
N PRO A 119 14.98 13.46 3.64
CA PRO A 119 15.26 14.30 4.81
C PRO A 119 14.97 13.57 6.13
N ALA A 120 13.86 12.83 6.19
CA ALA A 120 13.49 12.08 7.37
C ALA A 120 14.54 11.04 7.77
N PHE A 121 14.98 10.23 6.81
CA PHE A 121 15.97 9.19 7.04
C PHE A 121 17.36 9.76 7.33
N SER A 122 17.72 10.88 6.73
CA SER A 122 19.02 11.53 6.95
C SER A 122 19.24 11.96 8.40
N ILE A 123 18.16 12.27 9.14
CA ILE A 123 18.23 12.68 10.55
C ILE A 123 18.62 11.51 11.45
N LEU A 124 17.97 10.35 11.31
CA LEU A 124 18.11 9.23 12.25
C LEU A 124 18.83 8.00 11.66
N GLN A 125 18.89 7.85 10.34
CA GLN A 125 19.50 6.72 9.60
C GLN A 125 19.12 5.34 10.16
N ASN A 126 17.84 5.18 10.55
CA ASN A 126 17.31 4.02 11.22
C ASN A 126 15.98 3.59 10.57
N ALA A 127 15.78 2.27 10.46
CA ALA A 127 14.57 1.69 9.88
C ALA A 127 13.27 2.15 10.60
N TYR A 128 13.32 2.40 11.91
CA TYR A 128 12.16 2.83 12.70
C TYR A 128 11.66 4.25 12.38
N VAL A 129 12.45 5.06 11.68
CA VAL A 129 12.01 6.40 11.26
C VAL A 129 10.93 6.32 10.18
N ILE A 130 10.95 5.28 9.35
CA ILE A 130 10.04 5.11 8.23
C ILE A 130 8.58 5.06 8.68
N PRO A 131 8.15 4.13 9.56
CA PRO A 131 6.75 4.06 9.98
C PRO A 131 6.28 5.32 10.72
N ILE A 132 7.16 6.04 11.40
CA ILE A 132 6.81 7.32 12.03
C ILE A 132 6.40 8.33 10.96
N PHE A 133 7.26 8.53 9.94
CA PHE A 133 6.99 9.50 8.87
C PHE A 133 5.80 9.11 8.01
N GLU A 134 5.67 7.84 7.65
CA GLU A 134 4.54 7.33 6.91
C GLU A 134 3.22 7.58 7.66
N THR A 135 3.20 7.27 8.96
CA THR A 135 2.03 7.54 9.82
C THR A 135 1.72 9.04 9.88
N LEU A 136 2.74 9.91 9.99
CA LEU A 136 2.56 11.36 9.97
C LEU A 136 2.01 11.85 8.63
N PHE A 137 2.52 11.35 7.49
CA PHE A 137 2.02 11.72 6.17
C PHE A 137 0.56 11.29 5.99
N ILE A 138 0.24 10.03 6.28
CA ILE A 138 -1.13 9.52 6.15
C ILE A 138 -2.09 10.30 7.05
N THR A 139 -1.72 10.53 8.31
CA THR A 139 -2.58 11.27 9.24
C THR A 139 -2.69 12.76 8.92
N SER A 140 -1.74 13.36 8.21
CA SER A 140 -1.85 14.74 7.72
C SER A 140 -3.05 14.94 6.78
N SER A 141 -3.58 13.85 6.19
CA SER A 141 -4.82 13.82 5.41
C SER A 141 -6.03 14.36 6.18
N LEU A 142 -6.01 14.25 7.51
CA LEU A 142 -7.11 14.70 8.36
C LEU A 142 -7.34 16.21 8.27
N ILE A 143 -6.29 17.00 8.03
CA ILE A 143 -6.39 18.47 7.94
C ILE A 143 -7.26 18.87 6.73
N PRO A 144 -6.89 18.51 5.48
CA PRO A 144 -7.73 18.85 4.33
C PRO A 144 -9.09 18.14 4.37
N LEU A 145 -9.18 16.90 4.88
CA LEU A 145 -10.46 16.21 5.02
C LEU A 145 -11.40 16.93 6.00
N TRP A 146 -10.87 17.47 7.11
CA TRP A 146 -11.61 18.34 8.02
C TRP A 146 -12.06 19.63 7.35
N LEU A 147 -11.15 20.31 6.66
CA LEU A 147 -11.45 21.56 5.97
C LEU A 147 -12.53 21.39 4.90
N ILE A 148 -12.55 20.25 4.23
CA ILE A 148 -13.57 19.88 3.25
C ILE A 148 -14.89 19.51 3.94
N SER A 149 -14.86 18.54 4.87
CA SER A 149 -16.07 17.94 5.43
C SER A 149 -16.96 18.96 6.15
N LYS A 150 -16.36 19.93 6.88
CA LYS A 150 -17.11 21.00 7.58
C LYS A 150 -17.89 21.95 6.66
N LYS A 151 -17.66 21.90 5.34
CA LYS A 151 -18.46 22.66 4.36
C LYS A 151 -19.78 21.95 4.04
N TYR A 152 -19.78 20.63 4.15
CA TYR A 152 -20.89 19.78 3.73
C TYR A 152 -21.77 19.32 4.90
N VAL A 153 -21.19 19.12 6.09
CA VAL A 153 -21.91 18.76 7.31
C VAL A 153 -21.46 19.66 8.46
N ASN A 154 -22.18 19.63 9.60
CA ASN A 154 -21.76 20.43 10.76
C ASN A 154 -20.44 19.88 11.36
N LYS A 155 -19.81 20.68 12.25
CA LYS A 155 -18.49 20.36 12.81
C LYS A 155 -18.47 19.05 13.60
N ASP A 156 -19.57 18.68 14.26
CA ASP A 156 -19.64 17.45 15.06
C ASP A 156 -19.73 16.21 14.16
N LEU A 157 -20.55 16.26 13.14
CA LEU A 157 -20.63 15.20 12.13
C LEU A 157 -19.36 15.11 11.31
N SER A 158 -18.69 16.23 11.03
CA SER A 158 -17.37 16.20 10.37
C SER A 158 -16.35 15.40 11.17
N ARG A 159 -16.30 15.56 12.52
CA ARG A 159 -15.39 14.77 13.37
C ARG A 159 -15.70 13.29 13.30
N LEU A 160 -16.98 12.91 13.32
CA LEU A 160 -17.38 11.51 13.19
C LEU A 160 -17.01 10.93 11.82
N PHE A 161 -17.29 11.69 10.75
CA PHE A 161 -16.91 11.28 9.40
C PHE A 161 -15.40 11.08 9.27
N ILE A 162 -14.60 11.98 9.83
CA ILE A 162 -13.14 11.85 9.83
C ILE A 162 -12.70 10.66 10.69
N SER A 163 -13.42 10.34 11.77
CA SER A 163 -13.09 9.17 12.60
C SER A 163 -13.20 7.87 11.82
N SER A 164 -14.04 7.80 10.77
CA SER A 164 -14.11 6.63 9.88
C SER A 164 -12.81 6.39 9.10
N PHE A 165 -11.99 7.42 8.88
CA PHE A 165 -10.68 7.30 8.23
C PHE A 165 -9.73 6.37 9.01
N PHE A 166 -9.77 6.43 10.32
CA PHE A 166 -8.93 5.59 11.20
C PHE A 166 -9.34 4.11 11.22
N PHE A 167 -10.59 3.86 10.84
CA PHE A 167 -11.16 2.51 10.75
C PHE A 167 -11.37 2.06 9.30
N TYR A 168 -10.62 2.64 8.36
CA TYR A 168 -10.66 2.21 6.97
C TYR A 168 -9.55 1.19 6.73
N PRO A 169 -9.86 -0.11 6.52
CA PRO A 169 -8.83 -1.17 6.52
C PRO A 169 -7.68 -0.90 5.56
N THR A 170 -7.95 -0.44 4.33
CA THR A 170 -6.89 -0.20 3.34
C THR A 170 -5.89 0.86 3.80
N ILE A 171 -6.32 1.88 4.55
CA ILE A 171 -5.41 2.90 5.12
C ILE A 171 -4.48 2.25 6.13
N PHE A 172 -5.03 1.40 7.01
CA PHE A 172 -4.25 0.70 8.02
C PHE A 172 -3.25 -0.27 7.38
N TYR A 173 -3.70 -1.06 6.40
CA TYR A 173 -2.82 -1.99 5.68
C TYR A 173 -1.72 -1.29 4.90
N THR A 174 -2.04 -0.16 4.24
CA THR A 174 -1.04 0.65 3.53
C THR A 174 0.06 1.09 4.49
N ASN A 175 -0.29 1.62 5.66
CA ASN A 175 0.67 2.05 6.67
C ASN A 175 1.45 0.87 7.28
N LEU A 176 0.80 -0.28 7.47
CA LEU A 176 1.42 -1.50 8.01
C LEU A 176 2.35 -2.19 6.99
N TYR A 177 2.16 -1.93 5.69
CA TYR A 177 3.04 -2.46 4.65
C TYR A 177 4.47 -1.94 4.81
N GLY A 178 4.61 -0.69 5.12
CA GLY A 178 5.84 0.04 5.21
C GLY A 178 5.90 1.09 4.10
N ILE A 179 6.97 1.21 3.38
CA ILE A 179 7.18 2.28 2.41
C ILE A 179 6.81 1.83 0.97
N ALA A 180 5.92 2.59 0.32
CA ALA A 180 5.57 2.40 -1.09
C ALA A 180 5.50 3.73 -1.87
N TYR A 181 5.62 4.87 -1.17
CA TYR A 181 5.55 6.26 -1.66
C TYR A 181 4.17 6.67 -2.18
N ILE A 182 3.39 5.74 -2.75
CA ILE A 182 2.07 6.04 -3.34
C ILE A 182 1.02 6.41 -2.27
N GLU A 183 1.25 6.10 -1.00
CA GLU A 183 0.44 6.54 0.13
C GLU A 183 0.40 8.07 0.29
N LEU A 184 1.39 8.78 -0.22
CA LEU A 184 1.43 10.24 -0.27
C LEU A 184 0.28 10.85 -1.09
N CYS A 185 -0.37 10.05 -1.94
CA CYS A 185 -1.60 10.44 -2.61
C CYS A 185 -2.71 10.82 -1.62
N MET A 186 -2.76 10.18 -0.44
CA MET A 186 -3.85 10.42 0.50
C MET A 186 -3.94 11.89 0.93
N PRO A 187 -2.90 12.51 1.53
CA PRO A 187 -2.96 13.93 1.89
C PRO A 187 -2.98 14.85 0.66
N LEU A 188 -2.19 14.55 -0.38
CA LEU A 188 -2.03 15.46 -1.50
C LEU A 188 -3.29 15.57 -2.37
N PHE A 189 -4.00 14.48 -2.65
CA PHE A 189 -5.28 14.58 -3.34
C PHE A 189 -6.36 15.31 -2.55
N LEU A 190 -6.40 15.13 -1.22
CA LEU A 190 -7.34 15.89 -0.38
C LEU A 190 -7.02 17.39 -0.38
N TRP A 191 -5.73 17.77 -0.35
CA TRP A 191 -5.33 19.15 -0.53
C TRP A 191 -5.67 19.68 -1.92
N LEU A 192 -5.50 18.86 -2.96
CA LEU A 192 -5.85 19.21 -4.34
C LEU A 192 -7.35 19.52 -4.47
N PHE A 193 -8.23 18.69 -3.90
CA PHE A 193 -9.67 18.95 -3.82
C PHE A 193 -9.98 20.22 -3.04
N TYR A 194 -9.36 20.40 -1.87
CA TYR A 194 -9.58 21.58 -1.05
C TYR A 194 -9.21 22.87 -1.77
N PHE A 195 -8.04 22.95 -2.38
CA PHE A 195 -7.59 24.14 -3.08
C PHE A 195 -8.40 24.40 -4.35
N PHE A 196 -8.87 23.36 -5.02
CA PHE A 196 -9.81 23.50 -6.14
C PHE A 196 -11.14 24.15 -5.68
N GLU A 197 -11.74 23.66 -4.60
CA GLU A 197 -12.98 24.24 -4.05
C GLU A 197 -12.79 25.68 -3.57
N GLU A 198 -11.66 25.98 -2.92
CA GLU A 198 -11.33 27.33 -2.45
C GLU A 198 -10.88 28.27 -3.55
N LYS A 199 -10.83 27.82 -4.81
CA LYS A 199 -10.36 28.60 -5.97
C LYS A 199 -8.94 29.13 -5.78
N LYS A 200 -8.09 28.45 -4.99
CA LYS A 200 -6.70 28.80 -4.74
C LYS A 200 -5.79 28.24 -5.82
N ASN A 201 -5.91 28.75 -7.05
CA ASN A 201 -5.29 28.17 -8.23
C ASN A 201 -3.77 27.98 -8.11
N LYS A 202 -3.02 28.91 -7.47
CA LYS A 202 -1.56 28.76 -7.28
C LYS A 202 -1.22 27.55 -6.41
N LEU A 203 -1.95 27.38 -5.28
CA LEU A 203 -1.75 26.24 -4.39
C LEU A 203 -2.24 24.94 -5.02
N PHE A 204 -3.31 25.00 -5.83
CA PHE A 204 -3.76 23.86 -6.63
C PHE A 204 -2.66 23.38 -7.59
N ILE A 205 -2.05 24.29 -8.36
CA ILE A 205 -0.97 23.94 -9.31
C ILE A 205 0.26 23.38 -8.57
N LEU A 206 0.65 24.00 -7.46
CA LEU A 206 1.75 23.49 -6.64
C LEU A 206 1.46 22.06 -6.15
N THR A 207 0.25 21.83 -5.63
CA THR A 207 -0.14 20.50 -5.14
C THR A 207 -0.25 19.49 -6.29
N LEU A 208 -0.73 19.91 -7.46
CA LEU A 208 -0.76 19.06 -8.66
C LEU A 208 0.65 18.60 -9.06
N ILE A 209 1.64 19.50 -9.04
CA ILE A 209 3.03 19.15 -9.31
C ILE A 209 3.53 18.14 -8.27
N LEU A 210 3.24 18.34 -6.99
CA LEU A 210 3.62 17.39 -5.94
C LEU A 210 2.94 16.02 -6.14
N CYS A 211 1.67 15.98 -6.58
CA CYS A 211 1.01 14.73 -6.93
C CYS A 211 1.71 14.00 -8.09
N LEU A 212 2.09 14.72 -9.14
CA LEU A 212 2.81 14.14 -10.27
C LEU A 212 4.18 13.57 -9.87
N MET A 213 4.85 14.17 -8.88
CA MET A 213 6.14 13.68 -8.36
C MET A 213 6.05 12.37 -7.55
N ILE A 214 4.84 11.87 -7.24
CA ILE A 214 4.69 10.65 -6.42
C ILE A 214 5.08 9.41 -7.21
N ARG A 215 4.45 9.20 -8.38
CA ARG A 215 4.72 8.07 -9.28
C ARG A 215 4.09 8.37 -10.66
N GLU A 216 4.61 7.74 -11.69
CA GLU A 216 4.18 7.95 -13.08
C GLU A 216 2.67 7.73 -13.30
N GLU A 217 2.09 6.69 -12.69
CA GLU A 217 0.67 6.35 -12.83
C GLU A 217 -0.28 7.36 -12.18
N VAL A 218 0.19 8.15 -11.22
CA VAL A 218 -0.61 9.18 -10.56
C VAL A 218 -1.04 10.27 -11.56
N SER A 219 -0.24 10.47 -12.60
CA SER A 219 -0.56 11.41 -13.68
C SER A 219 -1.86 11.06 -14.44
N LEU A 220 -2.17 9.78 -14.58
CA LEU A 220 -3.44 9.36 -15.17
C LEU A 220 -4.64 9.71 -14.28
N VAL A 221 -4.49 9.60 -12.97
CA VAL A 221 -5.53 10.00 -12.00
C VAL A 221 -5.73 11.51 -12.02
N THR A 222 -4.64 12.29 -12.08
CA THR A 222 -4.73 13.76 -12.18
C THR A 222 -5.27 14.21 -13.54
N CYS A 223 -5.06 13.46 -14.62
CA CYS A 223 -5.72 13.70 -15.91
C CYS A 223 -7.25 13.60 -15.77
N PHE A 224 -7.76 12.56 -15.13
CA PHE A 224 -9.20 12.41 -14.86
C PHE A 224 -9.72 13.47 -13.90
N PHE A 225 -8.90 13.93 -12.97
CA PHE A 225 -9.23 15.11 -12.17
C PHE A 225 -9.39 16.36 -13.05
N GLY A 226 -8.54 16.55 -14.06
CA GLY A 226 -8.68 17.61 -15.07
C GLY A 226 -10.00 17.53 -15.84
N ILE A 227 -10.43 16.31 -16.25
CA ILE A 227 -11.75 16.08 -16.85
C ILE A 227 -12.87 16.49 -15.90
N TYR A 228 -12.77 16.11 -14.61
CA TYR A 228 -13.72 16.56 -13.60
C TYR A 228 -13.79 18.09 -13.49
N ILE A 229 -12.66 18.79 -13.55
CA ILE A 229 -12.60 20.26 -13.54
C ILE A 229 -13.37 20.85 -14.74
N LEU A 230 -13.28 20.22 -15.92
CA LEU A 230 -14.05 20.66 -17.12
C LEU A 230 -15.56 20.55 -16.88
N THR A 231 -16.05 19.52 -16.18
CA THR A 231 -17.47 19.40 -15.82
C THR A 231 -17.95 20.55 -14.90
N LYS A 232 -17.01 21.22 -14.21
CA LYS A 232 -17.27 22.40 -13.39
C LYS A 232 -17.13 23.73 -14.16
N LYS A 233 -17.05 23.66 -15.51
CA LYS A 233 -16.91 24.80 -16.42
C LYS A 233 -15.65 25.65 -16.15
N LYS A 234 -14.60 25.05 -15.57
CA LYS A 234 -13.28 25.69 -15.35
C LYS A 234 -12.32 25.25 -16.44
N TYR A 235 -12.62 25.65 -17.68
CA TYR A 235 -11.98 25.12 -18.90
C TYR A 235 -10.46 25.29 -18.90
N ALA A 236 -9.94 26.50 -18.64
CA ALA A 236 -8.51 26.78 -18.66
C ALA A 236 -7.74 25.89 -17.65
N LEU A 237 -8.24 25.78 -16.41
CA LEU A 237 -7.61 24.98 -15.38
C LEU A 237 -7.72 23.47 -15.69
N GLY A 238 -8.88 23.04 -16.22
CA GLY A 238 -9.09 21.64 -16.61
C GLY A 238 -8.18 21.22 -17.75
N CYS A 239 -8.12 21.99 -18.85
CA CYS A 239 -7.22 21.73 -19.96
C CYS A 239 -5.75 21.74 -19.52
N PHE A 240 -5.35 22.74 -18.73
CA PHE A 240 -3.99 22.78 -18.17
C PHE A 240 -3.65 21.51 -17.38
N THR A 241 -4.56 21.07 -16.50
CA THR A 241 -4.36 19.86 -15.69
C THR A 241 -4.23 18.61 -16.56
N ILE A 242 -5.09 18.45 -17.58
CA ILE A 242 -5.04 17.33 -18.52
C ILE A 242 -3.72 17.32 -19.29
N ILE A 243 -3.37 18.45 -19.92
CA ILE A 243 -2.17 18.57 -20.76
C ILE A 243 -0.92 18.28 -19.92
N LEU A 244 -0.80 18.93 -18.77
CA LEU A 244 0.35 18.72 -17.87
C LEU A 244 0.47 17.25 -17.45
N SER A 245 -0.64 16.61 -17.09
CA SER A 245 -0.67 15.21 -16.67
C SER A 245 -0.25 14.26 -17.79
N LEU A 246 -0.76 14.46 -19.00
CA LEU A 246 -0.44 13.61 -20.16
C LEU A 246 1.01 13.81 -20.64
N VAL A 247 1.48 15.06 -20.70
CA VAL A 247 2.88 15.37 -21.03
C VAL A 247 3.82 14.75 -20.00
N TYR A 248 3.50 14.88 -18.72
CA TYR A 248 4.29 14.26 -17.65
C TYR A 248 4.32 12.74 -17.78
N PHE A 249 3.15 12.09 -17.95
CA PHE A 249 3.05 10.64 -18.13
C PHE A 249 3.92 10.16 -19.30
N TYR A 250 3.77 10.80 -20.45
CA TYR A 250 4.54 10.44 -21.65
C TYR A 250 6.04 10.62 -21.42
N THR A 251 6.45 11.78 -20.93
CA THR A 251 7.87 12.10 -20.69
C THR A 251 8.50 11.12 -19.69
N VAL A 252 7.80 10.85 -18.59
CA VAL A 252 8.34 9.96 -17.55
C VAL A 252 8.43 8.52 -18.06
N LEU A 253 7.38 8.00 -18.66
CA LEU A 253 7.32 6.59 -19.04
C LEU A 253 8.21 6.25 -20.23
N PHE A 254 8.32 7.16 -21.23
CA PHE A 254 9.01 6.87 -22.48
C PHE A 254 10.40 7.52 -22.60
N ILE A 255 10.73 8.49 -21.74
CA ILE A 255 12.02 9.18 -21.80
C ILE A 255 12.79 9.01 -20.50
N VAL A 256 12.19 9.39 -19.35
CA VAL A 256 12.92 9.47 -18.07
C VAL A 256 13.24 8.08 -17.52
N ILE A 257 12.25 7.22 -17.33
CA ILE A 257 12.48 5.86 -16.81
C ILE A 257 13.46 5.07 -17.69
N PRO A 258 13.32 5.04 -19.02
CA PRO A 258 14.28 4.37 -19.89
C PRO A 258 15.72 4.90 -19.78
N SER A 259 15.91 6.21 -19.55
CA SER A 259 17.26 6.80 -19.42
C SER A 259 18.04 6.31 -18.19
N PHE A 260 17.36 5.75 -17.20
CA PHE A 260 17.99 5.14 -16.01
C PHE A 260 18.25 3.64 -16.18
N ARG A 261 17.81 3.01 -17.28
CA ARG A 261 17.99 1.59 -17.56
C ARG A 261 19.27 1.33 -18.35
N ALA A 262 19.82 0.12 -18.21
CA ALA A 262 20.96 -0.31 -19.00
C ALA A 262 20.60 -0.38 -20.50
N GLU A 263 21.57 -0.12 -21.35
CA GLU A 263 21.46 -0.25 -22.78
C GLU A 263 20.98 -1.65 -23.19
N GLY A 264 19.99 -1.73 -24.06
CA GLY A 264 19.40 -3.01 -24.47
C GLY A 264 18.33 -3.59 -23.52
N TYR A 265 18.03 -2.93 -22.41
CA TYR A 265 16.92 -3.34 -21.54
C TYR A 265 15.59 -2.80 -22.09
N HIS A 266 14.86 -3.65 -22.81
CA HIS A 266 13.62 -3.26 -23.51
C HIS A 266 12.33 -3.70 -22.81
N GLN A 267 12.42 -4.24 -21.58
CA GLN A 267 11.20 -4.67 -20.89
C GLN A 267 10.27 -3.47 -20.64
N LEU A 268 9.04 -3.60 -21.12
CA LEU A 268 7.96 -2.69 -20.76
C LEU A 268 7.70 -2.82 -19.27
N HIS A 269 7.91 -1.75 -18.54
CA HIS A 269 7.71 -1.75 -17.10
C HIS A 269 6.30 -2.24 -16.75
N ILE A 270 6.19 -3.24 -15.86
CA ILE A 270 4.93 -3.79 -15.33
C ILE A 270 4.06 -4.51 -16.40
N ALA A 271 4.04 -4.04 -17.63
CA ALA A 271 3.18 -4.56 -18.69
C ALA A 271 3.42 -6.05 -18.97
N GLU A 272 4.67 -6.51 -18.95
CA GLU A 272 4.97 -7.89 -19.29
C GLU A 272 4.45 -8.91 -18.28
N SER A 273 4.52 -8.61 -16.98
CA SER A 273 4.09 -9.57 -15.96
C SER A 273 2.61 -9.48 -15.60
N SER A 274 2.08 -8.25 -15.50
CA SER A 274 0.75 -8.02 -14.93
C SER A 274 -0.34 -7.75 -15.95
N TYR A 275 0.01 -7.37 -17.19
CA TYR A 275 -0.97 -7.01 -18.24
C TYR A 275 -0.77 -7.78 -19.54
N LYS A 276 0.20 -8.69 -19.63
CA LYS A 276 0.52 -9.47 -20.83
C LYS A 276 -0.67 -10.22 -21.42
N GLN A 277 -1.66 -10.56 -20.61
CA GLN A 277 -2.92 -11.16 -21.09
C GLN A 277 -3.70 -10.29 -22.06
N TRP A 278 -3.40 -8.99 -22.14
CA TRP A 278 -4.11 -8.04 -22.99
C TRP A 278 -3.35 -7.72 -24.27
N GLY A 279 -2.05 -8.01 -24.35
CA GLY A 279 -1.21 -7.77 -25.54
C GLY A 279 0.27 -7.63 -25.19
N GLY A 280 1.13 -7.58 -26.19
CA GLY A 280 2.57 -7.38 -26.05
C GLY A 280 2.99 -5.91 -26.02
N THR A 281 2.11 -5.00 -26.49
CA THR A 281 2.34 -3.55 -26.53
C THR A 281 1.20 -2.80 -25.84
N TYR A 282 1.45 -1.57 -25.40
CA TYR A 282 0.40 -0.73 -24.80
C TYR A 282 -0.79 -0.50 -25.72
N SER A 283 -0.52 -0.31 -27.03
CA SER A 283 -1.58 -0.13 -28.02
C SER A 283 -2.45 -1.38 -28.17
N GLU A 284 -1.82 -2.56 -28.27
CA GLU A 284 -2.54 -3.84 -28.32
C GLU A 284 -3.36 -4.07 -27.04
N MET A 285 -2.81 -3.78 -25.85
CA MET A 285 -3.53 -3.90 -24.60
C MET A 285 -4.80 -3.05 -24.60
N ILE A 286 -4.69 -1.78 -24.96
CA ILE A 286 -5.83 -0.87 -25.02
C ILE A 286 -6.86 -1.34 -26.04
N LEU A 287 -6.43 -1.70 -27.24
CA LEU A 287 -7.33 -2.17 -28.29
C LEU A 287 -8.04 -3.46 -27.91
N ASN A 288 -7.33 -4.44 -27.34
CA ASN A 288 -7.93 -5.71 -26.94
C ASN A 288 -8.94 -5.54 -25.81
N ILE A 289 -8.66 -4.65 -24.83
CA ILE A 289 -9.61 -4.34 -23.75
C ILE A 289 -10.88 -3.69 -24.32
N LEU A 290 -10.74 -2.75 -25.28
CA LEU A 290 -11.88 -2.01 -25.84
C LEU A 290 -12.69 -2.85 -26.84
N LEU A 291 -12.02 -3.66 -27.66
CA LEU A 291 -12.66 -4.46 -28.72
C LEU A 291 -13.27 -5.76 -28.18
N ASN A 292 -12.82 -6.25 -27.03
CA ASN A 292 -13.31 -7.48 -26.41
C ASN A 292 -13.93 -7.23 -25.03
N PRO A 293 -15.01 -6.41 -24.93
CA PRO A 293 -15.56 -5.99 -23.62
C PRO A 293 -16.10 -7.15 -22.78
N ILE A 294 -16.65 -8.19 -23.40
CA ILE A 294 -17.18 -9.37 -22.69
C ILE A 294 -16.03 -10.16 -22.06
N ASP A 295 -14.97 -10.44 -22.79
CA ASP A 295 -13.77 -11.12 -22.26
C ASP A 295 -13.11 -10.28 -21.16
N THR A 296 -13.04 -8.97 -21.35
CA THR A 296 -12.54 -8.03 -20.35
C THR A 296 -13.36 -8.10 -19.06
N LEU A 297 -14.68 -8.05 -19.16
CA LEU A 297 -15.56 -8.17 -18.00
C LEU A 297 -15.41 -9.52 -17.30
N ASN A 298 -15.34 -10.63 -18.03
CA ASN A 298 -15.16 -11.96 -17.46
C ASN A 298 -13.83 -12.08 -16.66
N LYS A 299 -12.77 -11.43 -17.11
CA LYS A 299 -11.47 -11.42 -16.42
C LYS A 299 -11.44 -10.49 -15.20
N ILE A 300 -12.28 -9.45 -15.19
CA ILE A 300 -12.41 -8.51 -14.06
C ILE A 300 -13.41 -9.03 -13.02
N LEU A 301 -14.55 -9.56 -13.46
CA LEU A 301 -15.66 -9.97 -12.60
C LEU A 301 -15.44 -11.35 -11.97
N ILE A 302 -14.24 -11.63 -11.50
CA ILE A 302 -13.94 -12.81 -10.70
C ILE A 302 -14.17 -12.52 -9.21
N ALA A 303 -14.62 -13.55 -8.47
CA ALA A 303 -15.01 -13.41 -7.05
C ALA A 303 -14.00 -12.64 -6.16
N PRO A 304 -12.68 -12.90 -6.23
CA PRO A 304 -11.72 -12.15 -5.44
C PRO A 304 -11.68 -10.66 -5.76
N LYS A 305 -11.77 -10.27 -7.03
CA LYS A 305 -11.75 -8.87 -7.44
C LYS A 305 -13.04 -8.15 -7.06
N ILE A 306 -14.19 -8.81 -7.22
CA ILE A 306 -15.49 -8.28 -6.77
C ILE A 306 -15.47 -8.04 -5.27
N GLY A 307 -14.98 -9.00 -4.47
CA GLY A 307 -14.82 -8.85 -3.03
C GLY A 307 -13.92 -7.68 -2.66
N ASN A 308 -12.77 -7.54 -3.30
CA ASN A 308 -11.85 -6.42 -3.08
C ASN A 308 -12.49 -5.07 -3.44
N PHE A 309 -13.23 -5.00 -4.55
CA PHE A 309 -13.95 -3.78 -4.95
C PHE A 309 -15.03 -3.40 -3.92
N ALA A 310 -15.79 -4.37 -3.46
CA ALA A 310 -16.78 -4.13 -2.42
C ALA A 310 -16.10 -3.63 -1.12
N MET A 311 -14.97 -4.25 -0.72
CA MET A 311 -14.24 -3.90 0.50
C MET A 311 -13.74 -2.46 0.54
N ILE A 312 -13.40 -1.85 -0.59
CA ILE A 312 -12.99 -0.44 -0.63
C ILE A 312 -14.18 0.54 -0.57
N LEU A 313 -15.42 0.07 -0.73
CA LEU A 313 -16.62 0.92 -0.70
C LEU A 313 -17.47 0.72 0.57
N VAL A 314 -17.48 -0.49 1.12
CA VAL A 314 -18.27 -0.87 2.30
C VAL A 314 -18.00 0.02 3.53
N PRO A 315 -16.76 0.39 3.88
CA PRO A 315 -16.52 1.25 5.03
C PRO A 315 -17.22 2.61 4.96
N LEU A 316 -17.50 3.08 3.74
CA LEU A 316 -18.23 4.31 3.45
C LEU A 316 -19.66 4.06 2.95
N LEU A 317 -20.21 2.85 3.15
CA LEU A 317 -21.58 2.45 2.77
C LEU A 317 -21.90 2.75 1.29
N PHE A 318 -20.95 2.51 0.39
CA PHE A 318 -21.06 2.80 -1.04
C PHE A 318 -21.36 4.28 -1.39
N LEU A 319 -21.31 5.19 -0.42
CA LEU A 319 -21.59 6.61 -0.66
C LEU A 319 -20.68 7.28 -1.71
N PRO A 320 -19.43 6.84 -1.93
CA PRO A 320 -18.65 7.39 -3.05
C PRO A 320 -19.38 7.34 -4.39
N LEU A 321 -20.23 6.34 -4.62
CA LEU A 321 -21.04 6.20 -5.85
C LEU A 321 -22.15 7.26 -5.99
N SER A 322 -22.58 7.90 -4.90
CA SER A 322 -23.56 8.97 -4.94
C SER A 322 -23.07 10.26 -5.62
N ASN A 323 -21.75 10.40 -5.76
CA ASN A 323 -21.14 11.46 -6.57
C ASN A 323 -20.26 10.88 -7.68
N ILE A 324 -20.93 10.29 -8.68
CA ILE A 324 -20.27 9.54 -9.76
C ILE A 324 -19.17 10.34 -10.48
N PHE A 325 -19.34 11.65 -10.71
CA PHE A 325 -18.34 12.46 -11.39
C PHE A 325 -17.03 12.57 -10.61
N VAL A 326 -17.11 12.59 -9.27
CA VAL A 326 -15.92 12.53 -8.41
C VAL A 326 -15.36 11.10 -8.38
N PHE A 327 -16.22 10.09 -8.23
CA PHE A 327 -15.81 8.69 -8.23
C PHE A 327 -15.01 8.32 -9.48
N LEU A 328 -15.42 8.79 -10.65
CA LEU A 328 -14.76 8.54 -11.93
C LEU A 328 -13.30 9.07 -11.98
N ILE A 329 -12.90 9.98 -11.10
CA ILE A 329 -11.48 10.39 -10.98
C ILE A 329 -10.60 9.19 -10.59
N ALA A 330 -11.13 8.23 -9.83
CA ALA A 330 -10.41 7.03 -9.42
C ALA A 330 -10.28 5.98 -10.53
N THR A 331 -11.01 6.13 -11.66
CA THR A 331 -11.08 5.11 -12.72
C THR A 331 -9.72 4.64 -13.22
N PRO A 332 -8.70 5.50 -13.48
CA PRO A 332 -7.41 5.01 -13.96
C PRO A 332 -6.71 4.10 -12.95
N ASN A 333 -6.73 4.45 -11.67
CA ASN A 333 -6.13 3.63 -10.62
C ASN A 333 -6.90 2.30 -10.44
N LEU A 334 -8.23 2.35 -10.45
CA LEU A 334 -9.06 1.14 -10.40
C LEU A 334 -8.85 0.27 -11.64
N ALA A 335 -8.79 0.86 -12.84
CA ALA A 335 -8.54 0.13 -14.07
C ALA A 335 -7.18 -0.60 -14.00
N MET A 336 -6.11 0.09 -13.62
CA MET A 336 -4.80 -0.55 -13.46
C MET A 336 -4.86 -1.69 -12.44
N ALA A 337 -5.52 -1.51 -11.31
CA ALA A 337 -5.62 -2.53 -10.28
C ALA A 337 -6.44 -3.76 -10.73
N PHE A 338 -7.58 -3.56 -11.38
CA PHE A 338 -8.52 -4.62 -11.70
C PHE A 338 -8.27 -5.29 -13.05
N LEU A 339 -7.61 -4.62 -14.00
CA LEU A 339 -7.16 -5.21 -15.27
C LEU A 339 -5.91 -6.07 -15.11
N SER A 340 -5.15 -5.91 -14.04
CA SER A 340 -3.97 -6.73 -13.74
C SER A 340 -4.34 -8.22 -13.59
N THR A 341 -3.46 -9.12 -14.07
CA THR A 341 -3.53 -10.56 -13.77
C THR A 341 -3.24 -10.86 -12.32
N SER A 342 -2.41 -10.01 -11.69
CA SER A 342 -2.08 -10.15 -10.28
C SER A 342 -3.23 -9.69 -9.40
N ILE A 343 -3.81 -10.60 -8.63
CA ILE A 343 -4.85 -10.29 -7.64
C ILE A 343 -4.33 -9.31 -6.57
N THR A 344 -3.02 -9.28 -6.35
CA THR A 344 -2.37 -8.37 -5.39
C THR A 344 -2.65 -6.92 -5.70
N HIS A 345 -2.67 -6.52 -6.98
CA HIS A 345 -2.90 -5.13 -7.39
C HIS A 345 -4.32 -4.65 -7.05
N SER A 346 -5.32 -5.51 -7.12
CA SER A 346 -6.70 -5.19 -6.76
C SER A 346 -7.02 -5.40 -5.28
N SER A 347 -6.06 -5.86 -4.49
CA SER A 347 -6.28 -6.18 -3.09
C SER A 347 -6.38 -4.92 -2.21
N PHE A 348 -7.41 -4.89 -1.36
CA PHE A 348 -7.59 -3.81 -0.39
C PHE A 348 -6.58 -3.86 0.78
N ILE A 349 -5.83 -4.97 0.92
CA ILE A 349 -4.80 -5.14 1.95
C ILE A 349 -3.41 -4.68 1.51
N LEU A 350 -3.32 -4.04 0.34
CA LEU A 350 -2.09 -3.50 -0.20
C LEU A 350 -2.25 -2.04 -0.60
N TYR A 351 -1.14 -1.38 -0.82
CA TYR A 351 -1.05 0.05 -1.09
C TYR A 351 -1.52 0.49 -2.49
N TYR A 352 -1.74 -0.43 -3.44
CA TYR A 352 -2.02 -0.09 -4.84
C TYR A 352 -3.28 0.76 -5.04
N LEU A 353 -4.25 0.67 -4.12
CA LEU A 353 -5.49 1.44 -4.17
C LEU A 353 -5.41 2.78 -3.42
N SER A 354 -4.25 3.14 -2.87
CA SER A 354 -4.04 4.38 -2.11
C SER A 354 -4.47 5.66 -2.86
N PRO A 355 -4.25 5.81 -4.19
CA PRO A 355 -4.73 6.99 -4.91
C PRO A 355 -6.26 7.13 -4.94
N SER A 356 -7.00 6.01 -4.88
CA SER A 356 -8.47 6.02 -4.91
C SER A 356 -9.11 6.42 -3.58
N ILE A 357 -8.45 6.15 -2.44
CA ILE A 357 -9.01 6.36 -1.11
C ILE A 357 -9.40 7.83 -0.85
N PRO A 358 -8.53 8.85 -1.04
CA PRO A 358 -8.89 10.24 -0.83
C PRO A 358 -10.03 10.70 -1.73
N ILE A 359 -10.11 10.15 -2.94
CA ILE A 359 -11.20 10.39 -3.90
C ILE A 359 -12.51 9.86 -3.33
N PHE A 360 -12.50 8.65 -2.74
CA PHE A 360 -13.70 8.06 -2.15
C PHE A 360 -14.19 8.85 -0.93
N PHE A 361 -13.29 9.30 -0.06
CA PHE A 361 -13.67 10.17 1.06
C PHE A 361 -14.28 11.49 0.58
N TYR A 362 -13.68 12.11 -0.44
CA TYR A 362 -14.22 13.34 -1.02
C TYR A 362 -15.56 13.07 -1.75
N ALA A 363 -15.69 11.98 -2.50
CA ALA A 363 -16.93 11.61 -3.16
C ALA A 363 -18.05 11.31 -2.14
N ALA A 364 -17.74 10.61 -1.05
CA ALA A 364 -18.70 10.30 0.01
C ALA A 364 -19.23 11.57 0.71
N ILE A 365 -18.35 12.46 1.15
CA ILE A 365 -18.79 13.68 1.87
C ILE A 365 -19.58 14.63 0.97
N THR A 366 -19.20 14.76 -0.30
CA THR A 366 -19.94 15.55 -1.27
C THR A 366 -21.26 14.89 -1.67
N GLY A 367 -21.29 13.54 -1.68
CA GLY A 367 -22.48 12.74 -1.88
C GLY A 367 -23.49 12.88 -0.74
N ILE A 368 -23.03 12.84 0.51
CA ILE A 368 -23.86 13.10 1.69
C ILE A 368 -24.59 14.45 1.54
N SER A 369 -23.91 15.47 1.03
CA SER A 369 -24.55 16.77 0.79
C SER A 369 -25.73 16.71 -0.18
N LYS A 370 -25.63 15.88 -1.22
CA LYS A 370 -26.73 15.70 -2.18
C LYS A 370 -27.90 14.93 -1.55
N LEU A 371 -27.62 14.01 -0.65
CA LEU A 371 -28.63 13.22 0.05
C LEU A 371 -29.49 14.05 1.03
N LYS A 372 -29.04 15.24 1.45
CA LYS A 372 -29.85 16.18 2.26
C LYS A 372 -31.18 16.57 1.62
N ASN A 373 -31.26 16.51 0.30
CA ASN A 373 -32.48 16.83 -0.44
C ASN A 373 -33.57 15.75 -0.30
N PHE A 374 -33.23 14.55 0.19
CA PHE A 374 -34.17 13.47 0.39
C PHE A 374 -34.69 13.48 1.83
N LYS A 375 -35.99 13.82 2.01
CA LYS A 375 -36.63 13.99 3.32
C LYS A 375 -36.57 12.74 4.23
N PHE A 376 -36.43 11.56 3.64
CA PHE A 376 -36.38 10.29 4.38
C PHE A 376 -34.96 9.93 4.88
N ILE A 377 -33.93 10.69 4.50
CA ILE A 377 -32.56 10.44 4.92
C ILE A 377 -32.15 11.39 6.05
N ASN A 378 -31.91 10.82 7.23
CA ASN A 378 -31.35 11.55 8.35
C ASN A 378 -29.82 11.53 8.28
N ILE A 379 -29.21 12.68 8.04
CA ILE A 379 -27.75 12.81 7.87
C ILE A 379 -26.97 12.47 9.15
N ASN A 380 -27.52 12.79 10.34
CA ASN A 380 -26.87 12.42 11.61
C ASN A 380 -26.78 10.90 11.73
N SER A 381 -27.89 10.22 11.45
CA SER A 381 -27.96 8.74 11.49
C SER A 381 -27.08 8.11 10.41
N LEU A 382 -26.99 8.70 9.22
CA LEU A 382 -26.14 8.23 8.14
C LEU A 382 -24.65 8.31 8.51
N VAL A 383 -24.20 9.43 9.08
CA VAL A 383 -22.80 9.57 9.50
C VAL A 383 -22.45 8.62 10.66
N ASN A 384 -23.39 8.39 11.59
CA ASN A 384 -23.22 7.37 12.62
C ASN A 384 -23.09 5.97 12.01
N ALA A 385 -23.93 5.63 11.03
CA ALA A 385 -23.86 4.36 10.31
C ALA A 385 -22.54 4.17 9.56
N ILE A 386 -21.99 5.22 8.95
CA ILE A 386 -20.66 5.19 8.29
C ILE A 386 -19.56 4.83 9.32
N LEU A 387 -19.58 5.48 10.48
CA LEU A 387 -18.59 5.19 11.50
C LEU A 387 -18.69 3.73 11.98
N VAL A 388 -19.92 3.24 12.21
CA VAL A 388 -20.15 1.84 12.58
C VAL A 388 -19.73 0.89 11.45
N ALA A 389 -20.00 1.22 10.19
CA ALA A 389 -19.56 0.44 9.03
C ALA A 389 -18.04 0.33 8.99
N SER A 390 -17.33 1.45 9.16
CA SER A 390 -15.86 1.47 9.16
C SER A 390 -15.27 0.66 10.32
N ILE A 391 -15.80 0.80 11.54
CA ILE A 391 -15.37 0.02 12.70
C ILE A 391 -15.62 -1.48 12.47
N SER A 392 -16.84 -1.84 12.04
CA SER A 392 -17.20 -3.23 11.76
C SER A 392 -16.33 -3.82 10.65
N THR A 393 -16.05 -3.04 9.59
CA THR A 393 -15.15 -3.48 8.52
C THR A 393 -13.75 -3.73 9.05
N THR A 394 -13.25 -2.89 9.97
CA THR A 394 -11.96 -3.13 10.62
C THR A 394 -11.98 -4.39 11.48
N ILE A 395 -13.07 -4.67 12.19
CA ILE A 395 -13.19 -5.89 13.02
C ILE A 395 -13.12 -7.14 12.13
N PHE A 396 -13.89 -7.18 11.06
CA PHE A 396 -13.96 -8.36 10.19
C PHE A 396 -12.79 -8.47 9.21
N PHE A 397 -12.26 -7.37 8.71
CA PHE A 397 -11.32 -7.37 7.59
C PHE A 397 -10.05 -6.54 7.83
N GLY A 398 -9.82 -6.06 9.02
CA GLY A 398 -8.62 -5.30 9.38
C GLY A 398 -7.49 -6.18 9.92
N ALA A 399 -6.37 -5.50 10.23
CA ALA A 399 -5.19 -6.09 10.84
C ALA A 399 -4.85 -5.46 12.21
N THR A 400 -5.82 -4.81 12.82
CA THR A 400 -5.67 -4.10 14.10
C THR A 400 -5.91 -5.02 15.29
N PRO A 401 -5.53 -4.63 16.53
CA PRO A 401 -5.83 -5.42 17.72
C PRO A 401 -7.32 -5.68 17.99
N ILE A 402 -8.23 -4.95 17.34
CA ILE A 402 -9.68 -5.23 17.41
C ILE A 402 -10.16 -6.17 16.30
N SER A 403 -9.30 -6.57 15.37
CA SER A 403 -9.68 -7.37 14.20
C SER A 403 -9.62 -8.88 14.51
N ILE A 404 -10.52 -9.65 13.91
CA ILE A 404 -10.55 -11.11 14.05
C ILE A 404 -9.22 -11.73 13.58
N ALA A 405 -8.68 -11.27 12.47
CA ALA A 405 -7.41 -11.75 11.91
C ALA A 405 -6.22 -11.62 12.88
N PHE A 406 -6.24 -10.64 13.76
CA PHE A 406 -5.18 -10.46 14.76
C PHE A 406 -5.16 -11.58 15.82
N TRP A 407 -6.31 -12.14 16.15
CA TRP A 407 -6.45 -13.15 17.18
C TRP A 407 -6.57 -14.58 16.65
N ASN A 408 -7.12 -14.74 15.45
CA ASN A 408 -7.34 -16.05 14.81
C ASN A 408 -6.44 -16.20 13.58
N LYS A 409 -5.43 -17.09 13.68
CA LYS A 409 -4.47 -17.38 12.61
C LYS A 409 -5.08 -18.06 11.39
N ASP A 410 -6.22 -18.71 11.55
CA ASP A 410 -6.89 -19.47 10.49
C ASP A 410 -7.98 -18.64 9.80
N TYR A 411 -8.16 -17.38 10.21
CA TYR A 411 -9.12 -16.45 9.60
C TYR A 411 -8.50 -15.81 8.36
N SER A 412 -9.11 -16.02 7.20
CA SER A 412 -8.65 -15.43 5.94
C SER A 412 -9.23 -14.03 5.70
N VAL A 413 -8.37 -13.10 5.32
CA VAL A 413 -8.74 -11.76 4.89
C VAL A 413 -8.27 -11.54 3.46
N GLY A 414 -9.21 -11.22 2.57
CA GLY A 414 -8.88 -11.10 1.15
C GLY A 414 -8.38 -12.42 0.56
N ASN A 415 -7.44 -12.34 -0.38
CA ASN A 415 -6.82 -13.51 -1.02
C ASN A 415 -5.52 -13.95 -0.34
N PHE A 416 -5.25 -13.43 0.85
CA PHE A 416 -4.01 -13.65 1.56
C PHE A 416 -4.25 -14.37 2.87
N TYR A 417 -3.34 -15.27 3.20
CA TYR A 417 -3.33 -15.90 4.52
C TYR A 417 -3.07 -14.85 5.59
N THR A 418 -3.85 -14.88 6.65
CA THR A 418 -3.78 -13.91 7.75
C THR A 418 -2.59 -14.12 8.68
N THR A 419 -1.76 -15.12 8.44
CA THR A 419 -0.58 -15.41 9.27
C THR A 419 0.33 -14.20 9.44
N ASN A 420 0.34 -13.26 8.49
CA ASN A 420 1.11 -12.02 8.56
C ASN A 420 0.52 -10.96 9.49
N PHE A 421 -0.76 -11.06 9.80
CA PHE A 421 -1.51 -10.09 10.59
C PHE A 421 -1.95 -10.64 11.93
N HIS A 422 -1.73 -11.95 12.16
CA HIS A 422 -1.93 -12.57 13.45
C HIS A 422 -0.90 -12.06 14.46
N ARG A 423 -1.31 -11.91 15.73
CA ARG A 423 -0.44 -11.39 16.82
C ARG A 423 0.95 -12.03 16.88
N GLY A 424 1.07 -13.33 16.54
CA GLY A 424 2.34 -14.04 16.50
C GLY A 424 3.35 -13.47 15.48
N ALA A 425 2.88 -12.77 14.43
CA ALA A 425 3.72 -12.14 13.43
C ALA A 425 4.48 -10.90 13.97
N TYR A 426 4.08 -10.40 15.13
CA TYR A 426 4.64 -9.21 15.79
C TYR A 426 5.48 -9.54 17.02
N ILE A 427 5.68 -10.83 17.33
CA ILE A 427 6.48 -11.27 18.48
C ILE A 427 7.91 -11.52 18.01
N GLU A 428 8.85 -10.80 18.61
CA GLU A 428 10.28 -11.06 18.42
C GLU A 428 10.65 -12.37 19.13
N GLU A 429 11.17 -13.33 18.37
CA GLU A 429 11.61 -14.63 18.88
C GLU A 429 13.12 -14.60 19.16
N ASP A 430 13.60 -15.50 20.01
CA ASP A 430 15.04 -15.64 20.29
C ASP A 430 15.91 -15.80 19.05
N ARG A 431 15.37 -16.43 18.00
CA ARG A 431 16.07 -16.58 16.71
C ARG A 431 16.20 -15.25 15.98
N ASP A 432 15.24 -14.33 16.11
CA ASP A 432 15.30 -13.00 15.52
C ASP A 432 16.39 -12.18 16.22
N ILE A 433 16.47 -12.29 17.55
CA ILE A 433 17.54 -11.69 18.38
C ILE A 433 18.90 -12.26 17.97
N PHE A 434 18.98 -13.59 17.79
CA PHE A 434 20.20 -14.26 17.34
C PHE A 434 20.63 -13.79 15.96
N SER A 435 19.68 -13.70 14.99
CA SER A 435 19.95 -13.22 13.65
C SER A 435 20.52 -11.79 13.63
N LYS A 436 20.00 -10.90 14.47
CA LYS A 436 20.54 -9.54 14.65
C LYS A 436 21.97 -9.54 15.17
N LYS A 437 22.34 -10.53 16.02
CA LYS A 437 23.72 -10.71 16.47
C LYS A 437 24.61 -11.22 15.34
N LEU A 438 24.14 -12.17 14.54
CA LEU A 438 24.91 -12.72 13.41
C LEU A 438 25.24 -11.65 12.37
N VAL A 439 24.30 -10.77 12.04
CA VAL A 439 24.51 -9.68 11.08
C VAL A 439 25.66 -8.74 11.50
N LYS A 440 25.90 -8.59 12.81
CA LYS A 440 27.04 -7.80 13.31
C LYS A 440 28.41 -8.45 13.06
N LEU A 441 28.46 -9.76 12.80
CA LEU A 441 29.69 -10.49 12.43
C LEU A 441 30.05 -10.33 10.96
N ILE A 442 29.14 -9.81 10.15
CA ILE A 442 29.33 -9.60 8.72
C ILE A 442 29.96 -8.21 8.50
N PRO A 443 31.12 -8.10 7.83
CA PRO A 443 31.71 -6.80 7.50
C PRO A 443 30.78 -5.91 6.66
N ASP A 444 30.92 -4.59 6.76
CA ASP A 444 30.05 -3.67 6.02
C ASP A 444 30.35 -3.63 4.53
N ASP A 445 31.57 -3.96 4.12
CA ASP A 445 32.01 -4.08 2.73
C ASP A 445 31.70 -5.45 2.10
N ALA A 446 31.00 -6.35 2.81
CA ALA A 446 30.68 -7.68 2.33
C ALA A 446 29.48 -7.71 1.36
N VAL A 447 29.51 -8.68 0.44
CA VAL A 447 28.37 -9.10 -0.39
C VAL A 447 27.67 -10.26 0.30
N VAL A 448 26.40 -10.09 0.64
CA VAL A 448 25.63 -11.02 1.46
C VAL A 448 24.38 -11.49 0.72
N SER A 449 24.20 -12.81 0.65
CA SER A 449 22.93 -13.40 0.24
C SER A 449 22.14 -13.84 1.48
N ALA A 450 20.86 -13.46 1.58
CA ALA A 450 20.04 -13.78 2.73
C ALA A 450 18.58 -13.99 2.36
N GLU A 451 17.88 -14.77 3.19
CA GLU A 451 16.44 -14.87 3.06
C GLU A 451 15.74 -13.52 3.25
N GLN A 452 14.57 -13.36 2.62
CA GLN A 452 13.88 -12.07 2.49
C GLN A 452 13.69 -11.33 3.82
N HIS A 453 13.34 -12.04 4.89
CA HIS A 453 13.10 -11.44 6.20
C HIS A 453 14.37 -10.91 6.89
N PHE A 454 15.56 -11.37 6.47
CA PHE A 454 16.84 -10.84 6.96
C PHE A 454 17.35 -9.63 6.19
N LEU A 455 16.88 -9.43 4.95
CA LEU A 455 17.36 -8.34 4.09
C LEU A 455 17.27 -6.96 4.77
N PRO A 456 16.19 -6.61 5.52
CA PRO A 456 16.13 -5.33 6.21
C PRO A 456 17.23 -5.11 7.26
N LEU A 457 17.90 -6.16 7.72
CA LEU A 457 19.06 -6.03 8.63
C LEU A 457 20.36 -5.69 7.87
N LEU A 458 20.39 -5.92 6.56
CA LEU A 458 21.58 -5.90 5.71
C LEU A 458 21.72 -4.63 4.86
N TYR A 459 20.77 -3.68 4.93
CA TYR A 459 20.72 -2.51 4.05
C TYR A 459 21.97 -1.60 4.11
N LYS A 460 22.81 -1.75 5.16
CA LYS A 460 24.07 -1.02 5.33
C LYS A 460 25.28 -1.74 4.71
N LYS A 461 25.13 -3.00 4.29
CA LYS A 461 26.21 -3.78 3.67
C LYS A 461 26.48 -3.32 2.24
N LYS A 462 27.65 -3.65 1.71
CA LYS A 462 28.05 -3.28 0.35
C LYS A 462 27.02 -3.70 -0.70
N LYS A 463 26.56 -4.96 -0.62
CA LYS A 463 25.50 -5.51 -1.49
C LYS A 463 24.73 -6.57 -0.74
N MET A 464 23.41 -6.47 -0.75
CA MET A 464 22.50 -7.53 -0.29
C MET A 464 21.81 -8.18 -1.48
N ILE A 465 21.64 -9.50 -1.43
CA ILE A 465 21.08 -10.31 -2.50
C ILE A 465 20.04 -11.24 -1.88
N ALA A 466 18.86 -11.34 -2.49
CA ALA A 466 17.83 -12.28 -2.03
C ALA A 466 18.31 -13.73 -2.25
N PHE A 467 18.26 -14.55 -1.20
CA PHE A 467 18.58 -15.97 -1.28
C PHE A 467 17.42 -16.76 -1.91
N PRO A 468 17.68 -17.77 -2.76
CA PRO A 468 18.98 -18.20 -3.25
C PRO A 468 19.44 -17.38 -4.48
N ASP A 469 20.74 -17.20 -4.60
CA ASP A 469 21.35 -16.61 -5.80
C ASP A 469 22.69 -17.30 -6.11
N GLU A 470 23.12 -17.27 -7.39
CA GLU A 470 24.37 -17.87 -7.87
C GLU A 470 25.44 -16.84 -8.17
N ASP A 471 25.28 -15.59 -7.73
CA ASP A 471 26.27 -14.52 -7.89
C ASP A 471 27.61 -14.95 -7.24
N LYS A 472 28.65 -15.03 -8.06
CA LYS A 472 29.99 -15.47 -7.61
C LYS A 472 30.63 -14.52 -6.59
N SER A 473 30.17 -13.28 -6.52
CA SER A 473 30.66 -12.28 -5.58
C SER A 473 30.15 -12.47 -4.15
N ILE A 474 29.20 -13.38 -3.91
CA ILE A 474 28.66 -13.65 -2.57
C ILE A 474 29.77 -14.17 -1.65
N GLN A 475 29.95 -13.50 -0.53
CA GLN A 475 30.95 -13.81 0.50
C GLN A 475 30.32 -14.42 1.75
N TYR A 476 29.07 -14.05 2.06
CA TYR A 476 28.32 -14.54 3.21
C TYR A 476 26.92 -14.97 2.78
N VAL A 477 26.39 -16.02 3.45
CA VAL A 477 25.01 -16.50 3.26
C VAL A 477 24.35 -16.64 4.62
N LEU A 478 23.16 -16.04 4.78
CA LEU A 478 22.36 -16.12 5.99
C LEU A 478 21.05 -16.84 5.72
N ILE A 479 20.86 -18.00 6.34
CA ILE A 479 19.76 -18.95 6.10
C ILE A 479 18.98 -19.17 7.39
N ASP A 480 17.66 -19.30 7.29
CA ASP A 480 16.77 -19.79 8.34
C ASP A 480 16.13 -21.12 7.93
N LYS A 481 16.61 -22.23 8.49
CA LYS A 481 16.09 -23.58 8.18
C LYS A 481 14.64 -23.79 8.66
N LEU A 482 14.17 -23.04 9.65
CA LEU A 482 12.89 -23.30 10.32
C LEU A 482 11.75 -22.42 9.82
N ASN A 483 12.02 -21.39 9.01
CA ASN A 483 11.00 -20.41 8.74
C ASN A 483 10.76 -20.01 7.29
N PRO A 484 10.13 -20.86 6.51
CA PRO A 484 9.46 -20.40 5.30
C PRO A 484 8.16 -19.61 5.56
N LYS A 485 7.68 -19.50 6.83
CA LYS A 485 6.33 -18.97 7.15
C LYS A 485 6.28 -17.51 7.58
N LYS A 486 7.37 -16.90 8.06
CA LYS A 486 7.35 -15.48 8.49
C LYS A 486 7.30 -14.50 7.32
N THR A 487 7.82 -14.84 6.17
CA THR A 487 7.78 -13.99 4.97
C THR A 487 6.43 -13.98 4.26
N GLY A 488 5.44 -14.28 5.03
CA GLY A 488 4.04 -14.23 4.75
C GLY A 488 3.59 -14.09 3.34
N GLY A 489 3.10 -15.15 2.80
CA GLY A 489 2.02 -15.16 1.85
C GLY A 489 2.13 -14.41 0.53
N PHE A 490 3.17 -13.64 0.25
CA PHE A 490 3.40 -13.08 -1.08
C PHE A 490 3.97 -14.16 -2.02
N ASP A 491 3.07 -15.01 -2.48
CA ASP A 491 3.38 -16.21 -3.25
C ASP A 491 3.75 -15.96 -4.70
N GLY A 492 3.98 -14.76 -5.12
CA GLY A 492 4.01 -14.53 -6.56
C GLY A 492 5.32 -14.08 -7.15
N SER A 493 6.08 -13.27 -6.47
CA SER A 493 7.16 -12.54 -7.16
C SER A 493 8.54 -13.20 -7.15
N TYR A 494 8.76 -14.20 -6.28
CA TYR A 494 10.04 -14.91 -6.19
C TYR A 494 9.86 -16.44 -6.20
N GLY A 495 8.96 -16.91 -7.02
CA GLY A 495 8.27 -18.20 -7.00
C GLY A 495 9.06 -19.49 -7.10
N THR A 496 10.37 -19.49 -7.36
CA THR A 496 11.16 -20.73 -7.46
C THR A 496 11.65 -21.25 -6.12
N PHE A 497 11.84 -20.38 -5.15
CA PHE A 497 12.41 -20.74 -3.85
C PHE A 497 11.46 -21.53 -2.93
N ARG A 498 10.15 -21.28 -3.01
CA ARG A 498 9.17 -21.97 -2.15
C ARG A 498 9.01 -23.47 -2.42
N LEU A 499 9.36 -23.92 -3.61
CA LEU A 499 9.12 -25.30 -4.00
C LEU A 499 10.12 -26.28 -3.40
N LYS A 500 11.35 -25.86 -3.03
CA LYS A 500 12.39 -26.77 -2.48
C LYS A 500 13.43 -25.99 -1.64
N PRO A 501 13.09 -25.35 -0.53
CA PRO A 501 14.07 -24.61 0.29
C PRO A 501 15.18 -25.55 0.78
N GLU A 502 14.86 -26.77 1.18
CA GLU A 502 15.81 -27.77 1.63
C GLU A 502 16.87 -28.10 0.56
N PHE A 503 16.50 -28.17 -0.72
CA PHE A 503 17.45 -28.39 -1.81
C PHE A 503 18.54 -27.31 -1.86
N TYR A 504 18.16 -26.06 -1.73
CA TYR A 504 19.12 -24.95 -1.74
C TYR A 504 19.96 -24.90 -0.47
N TYR A 505 19.37 -25.21 0.71
CA TYR A 505 20.14 -25.30 1.95
C TYR A 505 21.22 -26.36 1.84
N GLN A 506 20.89 -27.56 1.37
CA GLN A 506 21.84 -28.67 1.18
C GLN A 506 22.94 -28.32 0.17
N LYS A 507 22.61 -27.57 -0.90
CA LYS A 507 23.59 -27.09 -1.87
C LYS A 507 24.71 -26.27 -1.22
N TYR A 508 24.36 -25.37 -0.30
CA TYR A 508 25.34 -24.56 0.41
C TYR A 508 26.02 -25.32 1.56
N LEU A 509 25.29 -26.11 2.33
CA LEU A 509 25.81 -26.84 3.50
C LEU A 509 26.79 -27.98 3.12
N LYS A 510 26.56 -28.63 1.99
CA LYS A 510 27.44 -29.72 1.50
C LYS A 510 28.60 -29.22 0.66
N ASN A 511 28.64 -27.96 0.30
CA ASN A 511 29.68 -27.39 -0.54
C ASN A 511 30.91 -27.05 0.32
N SER A 512 32.06 -27.69 0.04
CA SER A 512 33.32 -27.50 0.75
C SER A 512 33.88 -26.08 0.72
N ASN A 513 33.41 -25.25 -0.24
CA ASN A 513 33.82 -23.86 -0.37
C ASN A 513 33.18 -22.94 0.70
N TRP A 514 32.25 -23.45 1.50
CA TRP A 514 31.60 -22.71 2.56
C TRP A 514 31.94 -23.26 3.94
N SER A 515 32.14 -22.37 4.90
CA SER A 515 32.32 -22.69 6.32
C SER A 515 31.20 -22.09 7.16
N ILE A 516 30.68 -22.87 8.09
CA ILE A 516 29.71 -22.36 9.09
C ILE A 516 30.46 -21.51 10.09
N ILE A 517 30.08 -20.24 10.20
CA ILE A 517 30.60 -19.32 11.24
C ILE A 517 29.86 -19.53 12.54
N SER A 518 28.53 -19.62 12.46
CA SER A 518 27.68 -19.80 13.62
C SER A 518 26.34 -20.39 13.19
N GLU A 519 25.81 -21.27 14.03
CA GLU A 519 24.50 -21.88 13.87
C GLU A 519 23.79 -21.97 15.24
N ASN A 520 22.58 -21.45 15.33
CA ASN A 520 21.72 -21.62 16.50
C ASN A 520 20.25 -21.41 16.11
N LYS A 521 19.33 -22.16 16.75
CA LYS A 521 17.87 -22.06 16.57
C LYS A 521 17.40 -22.11 15.11
N GLY A 522 18.13 -22.85 14.27
CA GLY A 522 17.85 -23.01 12.84
C GLY A 522 18.40 -21.89 11.95
N VAL A 523 18.97 -20.84 12.51
CA VAL A 523 19.62 -19.78 11.74
C VAL A 523 21.11 -20.06 11.59
N ILE A 524 21.60 -19.98 10.35
CA ILE A 524 22.99 -20.32 9.98
C ILE A 524 23.62 -19.15 9.24
N LEU A 525 24.81 -18.77 9.66
CA LEU A 525 25.69 -17.86 8.93
C LEU A 525 26.84 -18.65 8.31
N LEU A 526 26.94 -18.59 7.00
CA LEU A 526 28.00 -19.20 6.20
C LEU A 526 28.94 -18.11 5.68
N LYS A 527 30.23 -18.43 5.62
CA LYS A 527 31.27 -17.62 4.96
C LYS A 527 31.94 -18.44 3.86
N LYS A 528 32.14 -17.82 2.70
CA LYS A 528 32.92 -18.40 1.60
C LYS A 528 34.40 -18.49 2.02
N LYS A 529 35.01 -19.65 1.84
CA LYS A 529 36.43 -19.82 2.07
C LYS A 529 37.20 -19.01 1.02
N SER A 530 38.27 -18.32 1.42
CA SER A 530 39.20 -17.75 0.47
C SER A 530 39.81 -18.91 -0.34
N THR A 531 39.67 -18.86 -1.65
CA THR A 531 40.55 -19.65 -2.52
C THR A 531 41.94 -19.08 -2.36
N GLU A 532 42.80 -19.79 -1.63
CA GLU A 532 44.24 -19.54 -1.65
C GLU A 532 44.75 -19.68 -3.09
#